data_0e8665d34207887caca254f640d493ea
#
_entry.id   0e8665d34207887caca254f640d493ea
#
_cell.length_a   1.000
_cell.length_b   1.000
_cell.length_c   1.000
_cell.angle_alpha   90.00
_cell.angle_beta   90.00
_cell.angle_gamma   90.00
#
_symmetry.space_group_name_H-M   'P 1'
#
loop_
_entity.id
_entity.type
_entity.pdbx_description
1 polymer ?
#
loop_
_entity_poly.entity_id
_entity_poly.type
_entity_poly.pdbx_seq_one_letter_code
_entity_poly.pdbx_strand_id
1 'polypeptide(L)'
;MKRVYKVLVVGVGNMGSAHARAYSKIDQFELVGLVARTPERRKKLSLELGNIKEYDNFDIALKDSKPEIVSINTYTESHKEYAVKSLKSGAHIFIEKPLAENIEDAEEIINEAKKQNKKIVVGYILRHHPTWKKFISISQGLGSPLVMRMNLNQQSSEDQWEVHKKLMNSTSPIVDCGVHYVDVMCQMTKSKPKYVNAIGVNLTDEIKKEMYNYGHLQVVFENGSIGWYEAGWGPMISETAFFVKDVVGPKGSVSIVEPNSKGEIKSDKIDSHTKTSSLLIHNQERDENGKFINDDIVINTKTEPDHLELCLLEQKHLLDVIQNDLDIDSDLDDVISSMKIVLAADKSIKSGKQVKVL
;
A
#
# COMPACT_ATOMS: atom_id res chain seq x y z
N MET A 1 25.69 -13.83 19.20
CA MET A 1 25.33 -12.50 18.71
C MET A 1 24.25 -12.66 17.66
N LYS A 2 23.23 -11.79 17.65
CA LYS A 2 22.22 -11.80 16.56
C LYS A 2 22.90 -11.36 15.27
N ARG A 3 22.53 -11.98 14.13
CA ARG A 3 23.04 -11.60 12.80
C ARG A 3 22.60 -10.18 12.46
N VAL A 4 23.50 -9.36 11.93
CA VAL A 4 23.22 -8.01 11.43
C VAL A 4 23.31 -8.04 9.91
N TYR A 5 22.29 -7.43 9.25
CA TYR A 5 22.17 -7.37 7.80
C TYR A 5 22.51 -5.97 7.30
N LYS A 6 23.31 -5.89 6.27
CA LYS A 6 23.67 -4.63 5.57
C LYS A 6 22.54 -4.15 4.67
N VAL A 7 22.03 -2.94 4.92
CA VAL A 7 20.91 -2.36 4.19
C VAL A 7 21.36 -1.16 3.34
N LEU A 8 21.08 -1.20 2.04
CA LEU A 8 21.21 -0.07 1.12
C LEU A 8 19.82 0.51 0.86
N VAL A 9 19.64 1.80 1.12
CA VAL A 9 18.36 2.50 0.85
C VAL A 9 18.46 3.28 -0.46
N VAL A 10 17.56 2.99 -1.39
CA VAL A 10 17.51 3.60 -2.73
C VAL A 10 16.24 4.45 -2.84
N GLY A 11 16.44 5.75 -3.10
CA GLY A 11 15.39 6.76 -2.99
C GLY A 11 15.26 7.29 -1.55
N VAL A 12 15.52 8.59 -1.36
CA VAL A 12 15.42 9.26 -0.04
C VAL A 12 14.33 10.36 -0.05
N GLY A 13 13.24 10.06 -0.75
CA GLY A 13 12.00 10.83 -0.65
C GLY A 13 11.32 10.64 0.71
N ASN A 14 10.03 10.98 0.80
CA ASN A 14 9.28 10.84 2.05
C ASN A 14 9.31 9.39 2.58
N MET A 15 8.94 8.42 1.74
CA MET A 15 8.91 7.01 2.13
C MET A 15 10.30 6.46 2.41
N GLY A 16 11.28 6.67 1.50
CA GLY A 16 12.62 6.17 1.72
C GLY A 16 13.32 6.75 2.94
N SER A 17 13.04 8.01 3.30
CA SER A 17 13.52 8.59 4.56
C SER A 17 12.85 7.96 5.79
N ALA A 18 11.55 7.65 5.70
CA ALA A 18 10.83 6.96 6.77
C ALA A 18 11.38 5.54 7.00
N HIS A 19 11.59 4.79 5.91
CA HIS A 19 12.20 3.45 5.99
C HIS A 19 13.64 3.48 6.48
N ALA A 20 14.47 4.45 6.05
CA ALA A 20 15.84 4.59 6.55
C ALA A 20 15.88 4.81 8.08
N ARG A 21 14.96 5.65 8.60
CA ARG A 21 14.77 5.83 10.06
C ARG A 21 14.26 4.57 10.76
N ALA A 22 13.41 3.79 10.09
CA ALA A 22 12.95 2.52 10.64
C ALA A 22 14.09 1.50 10.74
N TYR A 23 14.90 1.36 9.70
CA TYR A 23 16.08 0.49 9.73
C TYR A 23 17.05 0.87 10.84
N SER A 24 17.33 2.18 11.04
CA SER A 24 18.26 2.64 12.09
C SER A 24 17.80 2.34 13.53
N LYS A 25 16.52 1.99 13.73
CA LYS A 25 15.93 1.63 15.02
C LYS A 25 15.93 0.12 15.30
N ILE A 26 16.43 -0.70 14.37
CA ILE A 26 16.43 -2.17 14.51
C ILE A 26 17.89 -2.64 14.59
N ASP A 27 18.32 -3.14 15.72
CA ASP A 27 19.71 -3.56 15.98
C ASP A 27 20.28 -4.58 14.97
N GLN A 28 19.39 -5.32 14.30
CA GLN A 28 19.79 -6.32 13.30
C GLN A 28 20.00 -5.74 11.91
N PHE A 29 19.86 -4.43 11.71
CA PHE A 29 20.15 -3.76 10.46
C PHE A 29 21.31 -2.76 10.62
N GLU A 30 22.17 -2.74 9.63
CA GLU A 30 23.25 -1.76 9.46
C GLU A 30 23.02 -0.99 8.15
N LEU A 31 22.74 0.31 8.24
CA LEU A 31 22.65 1.16 7.05
C LEU A 31 24.05 1.36 6.46
N VAL A 32 24.29 0.80 5.27
CA VAL A 32 25.59 0.88 4.58
C VAL A 32 25.63 1.90 3.45
N GLY A 33 24.47 2.49 3.09
CA GLY A 33 24.42 3.53 2.09
C GLY A 33 23.04 4.10 1.83
N LEU A 34 23.04 5.34 1.33
CA LEU A 34 21.85 6.06 0.85
C LEU A 34 22.08 6.45 -0.61
N VAL A 35 21.17 6.04 -1.49
CA VAL A 35 21.23 6.38 -2.93
C VAL A 35 20.13 7.35 -3.29
N ALA A 36 20.48 8.53 -3.81
CA ALA A 36 19.51 9.46 -4.38
C ALA A 36 20.17 10.45 -5.33
N ARG A 37 19.40 10.95 -6.31
CA ARG A 37 19.85 11.97 -7.25
C ARG A 37 20.00 13.36 -6.62
N THR A 38 19.16 13.70 -5.62
CA THR A 38 19.14 15.01 -4.97
C THR A 38 20.15 15.05 -3.81
N PRO A 39 21.30 15.78 -3.96
CA PRO A 39 22.37 15.77 -2.95
C PRO A 39 21.93 16.31 -1.59
N GLU A 40 21.12 17.38 -1.56
CA GLU A 40 20.70 18.06 -0.32
C GLU A 40 19.89 17.12 0.57
N ARG A 41 18.89 16.41 -0.01
CA ARG A 41 18.05 15.45 0.73
C ARG A 41 18.89 14.28 1.26
N ARG A 42 19.79 13.76 0.43
CA ARG A 42 20.69 12.65 0.77
C ARG A 42 21.61 13.02 1.91
N LYS A 43 22.28 14.20 1.81
CA LYS A 43 23.18 14.71 2.84
C LYS A 43 22.47 14.96 4.16
N LYS A 44 21.27 15.58 4.12
CA LYS A 44 20.48 15.81 5.32
C LYS A 44 20.16 14.51 6.07
N LEU A 45 19.67 13.49 5.33
CA LEU A 45 19.35 12.20 5.93
C LEU A 45 20.60 11.46 6.42
N SER A 46 21.71 11.51 5.67
CA SER A 46 22.99 10.93 6.07
C SER A 46 23.48 11.47 7.41
N LEU A 47 23.49 12.79 7.57
CA LEU A 47 23.89 13.45 8.83
C LEU A 47 22.95 13.06 9.99
N GLU A 48 21.66 13.04 9.75
CA GLU A 48 20.65 12.64 10.75
C GLU A 48 20.88 11.23 11.28
N LEU A 49 21.27 10.29 10.40
CA LEU A 49 21.42 8.87 10.70
C LEU A 49 22.86 8.45 11.07
N GLY A 50 23.73 9.39 11.40
CA GLY A 50 25.10 9.09 11.87
C GLY A 50 26.16 9.06 10.77
N ASN A 51 26.04 9.92 9.76
CA ASN A 51 26.96 10.03 8.63
C ASN A 51 27.01 8.78 7.72
N ILE A 52 25.82 8.29 7.35
CA ILE A 52 25.71 7.16 6.42
C ILE A 52 26.32 7.51 5.07
N LYS A 53 27.05 6.56 4.46
CA LYS A 53 27.68 6.77 3.15
C LYS A 53 26.68 7.14 2.07
N GLU A 54 27.01 8.13 1.27
CA GLU A 54 26.15 8.69 0.24
C GLU A 54 26.58 8.25 -1.15
N TYR A 55 25.59 7.98 -2.03
CA TYR A 55 25.82 7.62 -3.42
C TYR A 55 24.81 8.34 -4.33
N ASP A 56 25.26 8.79 -5.48
CA ASP A 56 24.42 9.35 -6.56
C ASP A 56 24.09 8.33 -7.66
N ASN A 57 24.78 7.18 -7.63
CA ASN A 57 24.62 6.09 -8.60
C ASN A 57 24.40 4.76 -7.90
N PHE A 58 23.35 4.08 -8.34
CA PHE A 58 22.92 2.80 -7.76
C PHE A 58 23.92 1.67 -8.00
N ASP A 59 24.45 1.54 -9.22
CA ASP A 59 25.36 0.42 -9.56
C ASP A 59 26.67 0.53 -8.79
N ILE A 60 27.17 1.77 -8.59
CA ILE A 60 28.34 2.03 -7.74
C ILE A 60 28.04 1.66 -6.29
N ALA A 61 26.87 2.09 -5.77
CA ALA A 61 26.47 1.81 -4.41
C ALA A 61 26.33 0.29 -4.14
N LEU A 62 25.70 -0.44 -5.05
CA LEU A 62 25.48 -1.88 -4.95
C LEU A 62 26.81 -2.63 -4.91
N LYS A 63 27.74 -2.27 -5.79
CA LYS A 63 29.09 -2.88 -5.88
C LYS A 63 29.94 -2.59 -4.65
N ASP A 64 29.92 -1.36 -4.18
CA ASP A 64 30.79 -0.87 -3.12
C ASP A 64 30.31 -1.30 -1.72
N SER A 65 29.02 -1.16 -1.44
CA SER A 65 28.46 -1.47 -0.12
C SER A 65 28.15 -2.97 0.09
N LYS A 66 28.02 -3.74 -1.00
CA LYS A 66 27.68 -5.18 -0.97
C LYS A 66 26.53 -5.48 0.03
N PRO A 67 25.36 -4.89 -0.18
CA PRO A 67 24.24 -5.01 0.75
C PRO A 67 23.67 -6.43 0.73
N GLU A 68 23.15 -6.87 1.87
CA GLU A 68 22.33 -8.09 1.99
C GLU A 68 20.85 -7.81 1.77
N ILE A 69 20.45 -6.53 1.94
CA ILE A 69 19.09 -6.04 1.71
C ILE A 69 19.17 -4.73 0.94
N VAL A 70 18.34 -4.57 -0.07
CA VAL A 70 18.13 -3.31 -0.78
C VAL A 70 16.69 -2.84 -0.56
N SER A 71 16.52 -1.64 0.00
CA SER A 71 15.22 -0.98 0.17
C SER A 71 14.99 -0.02 -0.99
N ILE A 72 14.04 -0.33 -1.86
CA ILE A 72 13.74 0.42 -3.08
C ILE A 72 12.52 1.30 -2.84
N ASN A 73 12.74 2.62 -2.79
CA ASN A 73 11.72 3.61 -2.43
C ASN A 73 11.70 4.75 -3.47
N THR A 74 11.81 4.38 -4.71
CA THR A 74 11.85 5.29 -5.86
C THR A 74 10.48 5.38 -6.55
N TYR A 75 10.38 6.11 -7.65
CA TYR A 75 9.20 6.02 -8.51
C TYR A 75 9.15 4.66 -9.21
N THR A 76 7.94 4.19 -9.49
CA THR A 76 7.65 2.83 -9.97
C THR A 76 8.37 2.46 -11.26
N GLU A 77 8.61 3.41 -12.16
CA GLU A 77 9.33 3.18 -13.44
C GLU A 77 10.75 2.62 -13.25
N SER A 78 11.37 2.81 -12.10
CA SER A 78 12.70 2.29 -11.79
C SER A 78 12.70 1.01 -10.94
N HIS A 79 11.55 0.56 -10.49
CA HIS A 79 11.43 -0.58 -9.57
C HIS A 79 12.00 -1.86 -10.16
N LYS A 80 11.62 -2.20 -11.40
CA LYS A 80 12.10 -3.41 -12.09
C LYS A 80 13.61 -3.45 -12.18
N GLU A 81 14.21 -2.37 -12.68
CA GLU A 81 15.67 -2.30 -12.87
C GLU A 81 16.40 -2.52 -11.56
N TYR A 82 16.03 -1.78 -10.53
CA TYR A 82 16.70 -1.86 -9.22
C TYR A 82 16.44 -3.18 -8.51
N ALA A 83 15.22 -3.72 -8.60
CA ALA A 83 14.88 -5.00 -7.99
C ALA A 83 15.67 -6.15 -8.61
N VAL A 84 15.67 -6.27 -9.94
CA VAL A 84 16.37 -7.35 -10.66
C VAL A 84 17.88 -7.28 -10.43
N LYS A 85 18.49 -6.07 -10.47
CA LYS A 85 19.92 -5.90 -10.18
C LYS A 85 20.26 -6.28 -8.73
N SER A 86 19.42 -5.89 -7.75
CA SER A 86 19.60 -6.22 -6.34
C SER A 86 19.54 -7.73 -6.11
N LEU A 87 18.51 -8.40 -6.65
CA LEU A 87 18.33 -9.84 -6.53
C LEU A 87 19.50 -10.60 -7.15
N LYS A 88 19.95 -10.22 -8.36
CA LYS A 88 21.13 -10.81 -9.02
C LYS A 88 22.44 -10.59 -8.25
N SER A 89 22.55 -9.54 -7.46
CA SER A 89 23.69 -9.32 -6.57
C SER A 89 23.64 -10.18 -5.30
N GLY A 90 22.56 -10.91 -5.07
CA GLY A 90 22.36 -11.76 -3.90
C GLY A 90 21.69 -11.08 -2.71
N ALA A 91 21.12 -9.88 -2.89
CA ALA A 91 20.39 -9.18 -1.85
C ALA A 91 18.90 -9.58 -1.79
N HIS A 92 18.32 -9.60 -0.61
CA HIS A 92 16.87 -9.54 -0.40
C HIS A 92 16.36 -8.14 -0.72
N ILE A 93 15.08 -7.96 -1.02
CA ILE A 93 14.54 -6.63 -1.27
C ILE A 93 13.32 -6.31 -0.41
N PHE A 94 13.26 -5.06 0.05
CA PHE A 94 12.05 -4.35 0.34
C PHE A 94 11.79 -3.39 -0.83
N ILE A 95 10.54 -3.30 -1.29
CA ILE A 95 10.20 -2.44 -2.42
C ILE A 95 8.86 -1.76 -2.20
N GLU A 96 8.81 -0.46 -2.45
CA GLU A 96 7.58 0.32 -2.36
C GLU A 96 6.54 -0.15 -3.38
N LYS A 97 5.29 0.11 -3.03
CA LYS A 97 4.14 -0.16 -3.91
C LYS A 97 4.02 0.93 -5.02
N PRO A 98 3.41 0.61 -6.16
CA PRO A 98 3.15 -0.73 -6.66
C PRO A 98 4.46 -1.44 -7.03
N LEU A 99 4.47 -2.77 -7.02
CA LEU A 99 5.70 -3.57 -7.27
C LEU A 99 6.37 -3.21 -8.61
N ALA A 100 5.58 -2.95 -9.66
CA ALA A 100 6.03 -2.52 -10.98
C ALA A 100 4.94 -1.72 -11.71
N GLU A 101 5.24 -1.19 -12.91
CA GLU A 101 4.28 -0.47 -13.74
C GLU A 101 3.27 -1.39 -14.45
N ASN A 102 3.62 -2.65 -14.66
CA ASN A 102 2.80 -3.66 -15.34
C ASN A 102 3.00 -5.04 -14.70
N ILE A 103 2.16 -6.00 -15.10
CA ILE A 103 2.17 -7.35 -14.53
C ILE A 103 3.40 -8.14 -14.96
N GLU A 104 3.81 -8.00 -16.20
CA GLU A 104 4.95 -8.72 -16.78
C GLU A 104 6.23 -8.38 -16.02
N ASP A 105 6.45 -7.12 -15.70
CA ASP A 105 7.59 -6.65 -14.91
C ASP A 105 7.52 -7.11 -13.44
N ALA A 106 6.32 -7.12 -12.85
CA ALA A 106 6.12 -7.63 -11.50
C ALA A 106 6.41 -9.14 -11.41
N GLU A 107 5.93 -9.92 -12.37
CA GLU A 107 6.20 -11.35 -12.47
C GLU A 107 7.69 -11.63 -12.72
N GLU A 108 8.38 -10.80 -13.51
CA GLU A 108 9.84 -10.93 -13.72
C GLU A 108 10.60 -10.71 -12.41
N ILE A 109 10.24 -9.71 -11.62
CA ILE A 109 10.85 -9.46 -10.30
C ILE A 109 10.66 -10.66 -9.38
N ILE A 110 9.43 -11.20 -9.28
CA ILE A 110 9.12 -12.34 -8.43
C ILE A 110 9.89 -13.60 -8.90
N ASN A 111 9.92 -13.84 -10.19
CA ASN A 111 10.65 -14.99 -10.76
C ASN A 111 12.16 -14.88 -10.52
N GLU A 112 12.74 -13.67 -10.63
CA GLU A 112 14.16 -13.48 -10.34
C GLU A 112 14.44 -13.71 -8.85
N ALA A 113 13.55 -13.28 -7.94
CA ALA A 113 13.71 -13.54 -6.51
C ALA A 113 13.70 -15.05 -6.20
N LYS A 114 12.74 -15.80 -6.78
CA LYS A 114 12.68 -17.26 -6.64
C LYS A 114 13.95 -17.92 -7.18
N LYS A 115 14.42 -17.50 -8.36
CA LYS A 115 15.64 -18.00 -8.99
C LYS A 115 16.90 -17.78 -8.14
N GLN A 116 16.99 -16.62 -7.48
CA GLN A 116 18.13 -16.26 -6.62
C GLN A 116 17.95 -16.76 -5.17
N ASN A 117 16.83 -17.40 -4.84
CA ASN A 117 16.45 -17.78 -3.47
C ASN A 117 16.50 -16.59 -2.51
N LYS A 118 15.86 -15.48 -2.90
CA LYS A 118 15.78 -14.24 -2.11
C LYS A 118 14.35 -13.87 -1.80
N LYS A 119 14.18 -13.19 -0.68
CA LYS A 119 12.88 -12.71 -0.21
C LYS A 119 12.58 -11.33 -0.76
N ILE A 120 11.29 -11.09 -1.02
CA ILE A 120 10.72 -9.79 -1.39
C ILE A 120 9.65 -9.44 -0.35
N VAL A 121 9.69 -8.22 0.17
CA VAL A 121 8.56 -7.64 0.90
C VAL A 121 8.15 -6.36 0.18
N VAL A 122 6.88 -6.27 -0.18
CA VAL A 122 6.31 -5.09 -0.85
C VAL A 122 5.65 -4.18 0.19
N GLY A 123 5.83 -2.87 0.07
CA GLY A 123 5.39 -1.84 1.01
C GLY A 123 3.87 -1.66 1.09
N TYR A 124 3.12 -2.72 1.38
CA TYR A 124 1.69 -2.66 1.65
C TYR A 124 1.46 -2.39 3.15
N ILE A 125 1.63 -1.15 3.55
CA ILE A 125 1.65 -0.70 4.96
C ILE A 125 0.41 -1.16 5.76
N LEU A 126 -0.77 -1.25 5.15
CA LEU A 126 -2.01 -1.69 5.80
C LEU A 126 -1.93 -3.16 6.27
N ARG A 127 -1.12 -3.99 5.62
CA ARG A 127 -0.88 -5.39 6.04
C ARG A 127 -0.21 -5.48 7.41
N HIS A 128 0.49 -4.42 7.83
CA HIS A 128 1.24 -4.39 9.09
C HIS A 128 0.52 -3.62 10.20
N HIS A 129 -0.53 -2.87 9.86
CA HIS A 129 -1.33 -2.11 10.80
C HIS A 129 -2.20 -3.03 11.68
N PRO A 130 -2.07 -3.01 13.03
CA PRO A 130 -2.77 -3.96 13.90
C PRO A 130 -4.29 -3.95 13.74
N THR A 131 -4.89 -2.76 13.62
CA THR A 131 -6.35 -2.64 13.47
C THR A 131 -6.82 -3.06 12.09
N TRP A 132 -6.06 -2.79 11.01
CA TRP A 132 -6.39 -3.29 9.68
C TRP A 132 -6.33 -4.81 9.63
N LYS A 133 -5.34 -5.45 10.27
CA LYS A 133 -5.30 -6.92 10.45
C LYS A 133 -6.57 -7.43 11.13
N LYS A 134 -7.01 -6.74 12.19
CA LYS A 134 -8.24 -7.09 12.90
C LYS A 134 -9.49 -6.87 12.04
N PHE A 135 -9.56 -5.78 11.29
CA PHE A 135 -10.64 -5.49 10.34
C PHE A 135 -10.74 -6.57 9.26
N ILE A 136 -9.62 -6.99 8.67
CA ILE A 136 -9.55 -8.10 7.71
C ILE A 136 -10.04 -9.40 8.35
N SER A 137 -9.55 -9.75 9.53
CA SER A 137 -9.93 -10.99 10.22
C SER A 137 -11.41 -11.04 10.56
N ILE A 138 -11.99 -9.94 11.04
CA ILE A 138 -13.44 -9.84 11.32
C ILE A 138 -14.21 -9.98 10.00
N SER A 139 -13.80 -9.31 8.93
CA SER A 139 -14.43 -9.39 7.61
C SER A 139 -14.49 -10.82 7.08
N GLN A 140 -13.41 -11.58 7.22
CA GLN A 140 -13.38 -13.02 6.85
C GLN A 140 -14.41 -13.84 7.65
N GLY A 141 -14.66 -13.47 8.91
CA GLY A 141 -15.64 -14.10 9.78
C GLY A 141 -17.11 -13.83 9.39
N LEU A 142 -17.38 -12.79 8.59
CA LEU A 142 -18.75 -12.42 8.17
C LEU A 142 -19.37 -13.38 7.13
N GLY A 143 -18.59 -14.34 6.63
CA GLY A 143 -19.03 -15.29 5.60
C GLY A 143 -18.78 -14.78 4.18
N SER A 144 -19.42 -15.42 3.19
CA SER A 144 -19.27 -15.10 1.77
C SER A 144 -20.64 -15.18 1.08
N PRO A 145 -20.93 -14.32 0.10
CA PRO A 145 -20.08 -13.26 -0.45
C PRO A 145 -19.97 -12.03 0.47
N LEU A 146 -18.93 -11.21 0.25
CA LEU A 146 -18.72 -9.93 0.92
C LEU A 146 -19.04 -8.76 -0.01
N VAL A 147 -19.55 -7.67 0.56
CA VAL A 147 -19.62 -6.35 -0.04
C VAL A 147 -18.62 -5.44 0.69
N MET A 148 -17.61 -4.95 -0.02
CA MET A 148 -16.52 -4.14 0.54
C MET A 148 -16.55 -2.75 -0.08
N ARG A 149 -16.66 -1.69 0.74
CA ARG A 149 -16.69 -0.30 0.30
C ARG A 149 -15.54 0.46 0.96
N MET A 150 -14.68 1.03 0.14
CA MET A 150 -13.51 1.80 0.63
C MET A 150 -13.25 3.01 -0.27
N ASN A 151 -12.72 4.07 0.29
CA ASN A 151 -12.27 5.21 -0.47
C ASN A 151 -11.02 5.86 0.11
N LEU A 152 -10.37 6.67 -0.70
CA LEU A 152 -9.37 7.63 -0.29
C LEU A 152 -9.48 8.87 -1.18
N ASN A 153 -10.29 9.82 -0.75
CA ASN A 153 -10.44 11.12 -1.39
C ASN A 153 -9.56 12.14 -0.66
N GLN A 154 -8.60 12.74 -1.36
CA GLN A 154 -7.63 13.66 -0.78
C GLN A 154 -7.83 15.07 -1.32
N GLN A 155 -8.30 15.99 -0.48
CA GLN A 155 -8.23 17.39 -0.78
C GLN A 155 -6.77 17.83 -0.68
N SER A 156 -6.17 18.20 -1.79
CA SER A 156 -4.76 18.60 -1.84
C SER A 156 -4.61 19.98 -2.45
N SER A 157 -3.72 20.77 -1.85
CA SER A 157 -3.39 22.14 -2.28
C SER A 157 -1.89 22.37 -2.20
N GLU A 158 -1.42 23.49 -2.74
CA GLU A 158 -0.03 23.92 -2.65
C GLU A 158 0.96 22.80 -3.07
N ASP A 159 1.99 22.56 -2.27
CA ASP A 159 3.04 21.57 -2.54
C ASP A 159 2.49 20.15 -2.73
N GLN A 160 1.43 19.79 -1.99
CA GLN A 160 0.82 18.46 -2.10
C GLN A 160 0.09 18.29 -3.45
N TRP A 161 -0.57 19.34 -3.92
CA TRP A 161 -1.18 19.33 -5.25
C TRP A 161 -0.13 19.20 -6.36
N GLU A 162 1.01 19.90 -6.23
CA GLU A 162 2.13 19.74 -7.16
C GLU A 162 2.70 18.31 -7.18
N VAL A 163 2.74 17.64 -6.03
CA VAL A 163 3.14 16.23 -5.94
C VAL A 163 2.13 15.34 -6.68
N HIS A 164 0.83 15.52 -6.44
CA HIS A 164 -0.22 14.74 -7.12
C HIS A 164 -0.23 14.96 -8.63
N LYS A 165 -0.07 16.20 -9.10
CA LYS A 165 0.07 16.49 -10.55
C LYS A 165 1.26 15.77 -11.18
N LYS A 166 2.41 15.70 -10.47
CA LYS A 166 3.58 14.95 -10.93
C LYS A 166 3.32 13.45 -11.00
N LEU A 167 2.67 12.88 -9.99
CA LEU A 167 2.28 11.47 -9.98
C LEU A 167 1.35 11.16 -11.15
N MET A 168 0.36 12.02 -11.41
CA MET A 168 -0.59 11.85 -12.53
C MET A 168 0.03 11.99 -13.92
N ASN A 169 1.34 12.23 -14.06
CA ASN A 169 2.01 12.08 -15.36
C ASN A 169 2.15 10.62 -15.78
N SER A 170 2.18 9.67 -14.85
CA SER A 170 2.41 8.24 -15.10
C SER A 170 1.43 7.33 -14.37
N THR A 171 0.82 7.77 -13.25
CA THR A 171 -0.02 6.92 -12.41
C THR A 171 -1.31 7.63 -12.03
N SER A 172 -2.41 6.88 -11.92
CA SER A 172 -3.70 7.43 -11.50
C SER A 172 -3.91 7.32 -9.99
N PRO A 173 -4.86 8.10 -9.39
CA PRO A 173 -5.25 7.92 -7.99
C PRO A 173 -5.73 6.49 -7.69
N ILE A 174 -6.39 5.85 -8.66
CA ILE A 174 -6.85 4.45 -8.55
C ILE A 174 -5.67 3.49 -8.45
N VAL A 175 -4.62 3.67 -9.24
CA VAL A 175 -3.45 2.78 -9.22
C VAL A 175 -2.60 3.05 -7.99
N ASP A 176 -2.26 4.31 -7.72
CA ASP A 176 -1.31 4.65 -6.64
C ASP A 176 -1.86 4.34 -5.24
N CYS A 177 -3.06 4.83 -4.93
CA CYS A 177 -3.68 4.64 -3.62
C CYS A 177 -4.53 3.36 -3.56
N GLY A 178 -5.24 3.06 -4.65
CA GLY A 178 -6.18 1.95 -4.70
C GLY A 178 -5.53 0.59 -4.50
N VAL A 179 -4.28 0.44 -4.90
CA VAL A 179 -3.55 -0.82 -4.74
C VAL A 179 -3.53 -1.30 -3.27
N HIS A 180 -3.46 -0.41 -2.30
CA HIS A 180 -3.52 -0.77 -0.87
C HIS A 180 -4.90 -1.33 -0.47
N TYR A 181 -5.98 -0.70 -0.93
CA TYR A 181 -7.34 -1.05 -0.54
C TYR A 181 -7.85 -2.29 -1.26
N VAL A 182 -7.53 -2.45 -2.54
CA VAL A 182 -7.87 -3.68 -3.27
C VAL A 182 -7.04 -4.87 -2.79
N ASP A 183 -5.82 -4.64 -2.31
CA ASP A 183 -5.02 -5.66 -1.62
C ASP A 183 -5.73 -6.16 -0.34
N VAL A 184 -6.22 -5.24 0.47
CA VAL A 184 -7.04 -5.56 1.65
C VAL A 184 -8.30 -6.34 1.25
N MET A 185 -8.97 -5.97 0.15
CA MET A 185 -10.12 -6.73 -0.37
C MET A 185 -9.74 -8.15 -0.79
N CYS A 186 -8.59 -8.34 -1.45
CA CYS A 186 -8.07 -9.67 -1.78
C CYS A 186 -7.86 -10.52 -0.52
N GLN A 187 -7.24 -9.94 0.52
CA GLN A 187 -7.03 -10.63 1.79
C GLN A 187 -8.35 -10.98 2.49
N MET A 188 -9.38 -10.12 2.43
CA MET A 188 -10.70 -10.37 3.04
C MET A 188 -11.45 -11.51 2.36
N THR A 189 -11.46 -11.52 1.02
CA THR A 189 -12.25 -12.50 0.25
C THR A 189 -11.56 -13.84 0.10
N LYS A 190 -10.23 -13.85 0.08
CA LYS A 190 -9.41 -15.02 -0.31
C LYS A 190 -9.87 -15.66 -1.62
N SER A 191 -10.37 -14.83 -2.54
CA SER A 191 -10.93 -15.24 -3.83
C SER A 191 -10.28 -14.45 -4.97
N LYS A 192 -10.13 -15.09 -6.12
CA LYS A 192 -9.54 -14.45 -7.30
C LYS A 192 -10.47 -13.39 -7.88
N PRO A 193 -9.93 -12.24 -8.33
CA PRO A 193 -10.71 -11.23 -9.04
C PRO A 193 -11.12 -11.77 -10.42
N LYS A 194 -12.36 -11.48 -10.82
CA LYS A 194 -12.95 -11.98 -12.08
C LYS A 194 -13.03 -10.90 -13.14
N TYR A 195 -13.58 -9.75 -12.81
CA TYR A 195 -13.65 -8.59 -13.70
C TYR A 195 -13.77 -7.28 -12.93
N VAL A 196 -13.40 -6.19 -13.61
CA VAL A 196 -13.45 -4.82 -13.09
C VAL A 196 -14.26 -3.95 -14.04
N ASN A 197 -15.08 -3.07 -13.47
CA ASN A 197 -15.69 -1.94 -14.14
C ASN A 197 -15.29 -0.66 -13.43
N ALA A 198 -14.87 0.36 -14.17
CA ALA A 198 -14.40 1.61 -13.58
C ALA A 198 -14.76 2.82 -14.42
N ILE A 199 -14.96 3.95 -13.76
CA ILE A 199 -15.16 5.26 -14.38
C ILE A 199 -14.17 6.26 -13.77
N GLY A 200 -13.71 7.22 -14.60
CA GLY A 200 -12.81 8.29 -14.19
C GLY A 200 -13.22 9.61 -14.83
N VAL A 201 -12.96 10.70 -14.11
CA VAL A 201 -13.26 12.06 -14.56
C VAL A 201 -12.05 12.95 -14.32
N ASN A 202 -11.72 13.76 -15.33
CA ASN A 202 -10.78 14.86 -15.17
C ASN A 202 -11.55 16.12 -14.74
N LEU A 203 -11.31 16.57 -13.50
CA LEU A 203 -11.98 17.73 -12.90
C LEU A 203 -11.15 19.03 -12.96
N THR A 204 -10.04 19.03 -13.74
CA THR A 204 -9.12 20.18 -13.84
C THR A 204 -8.43 20.21 -15.19
N ASP A 205 -7.99 21.38 -15.61
CA ASP A 205 -7.16 21.59 -16.81
C ASP A 205 -5.64 21.58 -16.49
N GLU A 206 -5.28 21.42 -15.22
CA GLU A 206 -3.88 21.39 -14.77
C GLU A 206 -3.17 20.05 -14.98
N ILE A 207 -3.88 19.01 -15.41
CA ILE A 207 -3.32 17.68 -15.73
C ILE A 207 -3.57 17.35 -17.21
N LYS A 208 -2.90 16.31 -17.73
CA LYS A 208 -3.11 15.86 -19.10
C LYS A 208 -4.57 15.44 -19.33
N LYS A 209 -5.12 15.72 -20.51
CA LYS A 209 -6.52 15.43 -20.85
C LYS A 209 -6.89 13.95 -20.76
N GLU A 210 -5.95 13.07 -21.05
CA GLU A 210 -6.10 11.61 -20.97
C GLU A 210 -6.02 11.05 -19.55
N MET A 211 -5.62 11.87 -18.57
CA MET A 211 -5.55 11.50 -17.16
C MET A 211 -6.83 11.93 -16.43
N TYR A 212 -7.06 11.34 -15.29
CA TYR A 212 -8.18 11.66 -14.41
C TYR A 212 -7.67 11.84 -12.98
N ASN A 213 -8.26 12.78 -12.27
CA ASN A 213 -7.95 13.03 -10.86
C ASN A 213 -9.06 12.56 -9.90
N TYR A 214 -10.17 12.03 -10.44
CA TYR A 214 -11.22 11.33 -9.70
C TYR A 214 -11.61 10.06 -10.46
N GLY A 215 -11.78 8.97 -9.73
CA GLY A 215 -12.28 7.73 -10.30
C GLY A 215 -12.77 6.75 -9.25
N HIS A 216 -13.61 5.82 -9.69
CA HIS A 216 -13.96 4.67 -8.87
C HIS A 216 -13.99 3.38 -9.68
N LEU A 217 -13.73 2.28 -9.00
CA LEU A 217 -13.81 0.94 -9.56
C LEU A 217 -14.80 0.07 -8.79
N GLN A 218 -15.33 -0.92 -9.51
CA GLN A 218 -16.02 -2.06 -8.94
C GLN A 218 -15.31 -3.32 -9.39
N VAL A 219 -14.91 -4.17 -8.45
CA VAL A 219 -14.32 -5.49 -8.71
C VAL A 219 -15.28 -6.58 -8.27
N VAL A 220 -15.43 -7.61 -9.09
CA VAL A 220 -16.18 -8.83 -8.76
C VAL A 220 -15.22 -9.99 -8.65
N PHE A 221 -15.33 -10.74 -7.57
CA PHE A 221 -14.52 -11.92 -7.28
C PHE A 221 -15.24 -13.22 -7.66
N GLU A 222 -14.51 -14.33 -7.81
CA GLU A 222 -15.07 -15.61 -8.22
C GLU A 222 -16.12 -16.16 -7.24
N ASN A 223 -15.94 -15.90 -5.92
CA ASN A 223 -16.91 -16.31 -4.89
C ASN A 223 -18.16 -15.41 -4.80
N GLY A 224 -18.34 -14.48 -5.74
CA GLY A 224 -19.46 -13.55 -5.77
C GLY A 224 -19.29 -12.29 -4.91
N SER A 225 -18.18 -12.16 -4.16
CA SER A 225 -17.87 -10.93 -3.42
C SER A 225 -17.66 -9.77 -4.38
N ILE A 226 -18.00 -8.56 -3.92
CA ILE A 226 -17.82 -7.32 -4.68
C ILE A 226 -17.04 -6.29 -3.85
N GLY A 227 -16.14 -5.61 -4.50
CA GLY A 227 -15.40 -4.48 -3.94
C GLY A 227 -15.71 -3.19 -4.68
N TRP A 228 -15.88 -2.11 -3.95
CA TRP A 228 -15.97 -0.76 -4.46
C TRP A 228 -14.85 0.08 -3.86
N TYR A 229 -14.10 0.77 -4.72
CA TYR A 229 -13.06 1.69 -4.30
C TYR A 229 -13.16 2.99 -5.07
N GLU A 230 -12.99 4.11 -4.37
CA GLU A 230 -13.03 5.46 -4.90
C GLU A 230 -11.78 6.22 -4.49
N ALA A 231 -11.21 6.99 -5.43
CA ALA A 231 -10.08 7.88 -5.17
C ALA A 231 -10.23 9.20 -5.92
N GLY A 232 -9.89 10.29 -5.23
CA GLY A 232 -9.88 11.61 -5.80
C GLY A 232 -8.73 12.44 -5.25
N TRP A 233 -8.04 13.19 -6.13
CA TRP A 233 -6.96 14.11 -5.78
C TRP A 233 -7.24 15.51 -6.30
N GLY A 234 -7.06 16.50 -5.46
CA GLY A 234 -7.09 17.89 -5.88
C GLY A 234 -7.79 18.85 -4.94
N PRO A 235 -7.69 20.16 -5.21
CA PRO A 235 -8.28 21.19 -4.36
C PRO A 235 -9.83 21.17 -4.38
N MET A 236 -10.46 20.53 -5.38
CA MET A 236 -11.90 20.39 -5.50
C MET A 236 -12.49 19.23 -4.70
N ILE A 237 -11.68 18.36 -4.11
CA ILE A 237 -12.15 17.18 -3.38
C ILE A 237 -12.69 17.58 -2.01
N SER A 238 -13.77 16.94 -1.59
CA SER A 238 -14.42 17.21 -0.30
C SER A 238 -13.73 16.53 0.86
N GLU A 239 -13.41 17.29 1.91
CA GLU A 239 -12.91 16.74 3.19
C GLU A 239 -13.96 15.93 3.96
N THR A 240 -15.25 16.14 3.69
CA THR A 240 -16.32 15.46 4.44
C THR A 240 -16.64 14.05 3.92
N ALA A 241 -16.26 13.73 2.69
CA ALA A 241 -16.53 12.45 2.04
C ALA A 241 -15.26 11.62 1.78
N PHE A 242 -14.18 11.88 2.51
CA PHE A 242 -12.90 11.23 2.26
C PHE A 242 -12.79 9.82 2.88
N PHE A 243 -13.73 9.46 3.76
CA PHE A 243 -13.58 8.26 4.59
C PHE A 243 -14.82 7.36 4.53
N VAL A 244 -14.72 6.25 3.81
CA VAL A 244 -15.64 5.10 3.87
C VAL A 244 -14.80 3.85 3.89
N LYS A 245 -14.92 3.04 4.95
CA LYS A 245 -14.28 1.74 5.07
C LYS A 245 -15.23 0.80 5.80
N ASP A 246 -16.01 0.06 5.03
CA ASP A 246 -16.93 -0.92 5.60
C ASP A 246 -17.02 -2.20 4.78
N VAL A 247 -17.40 -3.27 5.45
CA VAL A 247 -17.60 -4.59 4.88
C VAL A 247 -18.89 -5.19 5.42
N VAL A 248 -19.72 -5.67 4.51
CA VAL A 248 -20.97 -6.35 4.81
C VAL A 248 -20.88 -7.78 4.30
N GLY A 249 -21.30 -8.74 5.12
CA GLY A 249 -21.38 -10.14 4.76
C GLY A 249 -22.66 -10.78 5.27
N PRO A 250 -22.90 -12.08 4.99
CA PRO A 250 -24.10 -12.76 5.42
C PRO A 250 -24.36 -12.75 6.93
N LYS A 251 -23.29 -12.65 7.75
CA LYS A 251 -23.40 -12.70 9.22
C LYS A 251 -23.41 -11.33 9.90
N GLY A 252 -23.34 -10.24 9.14
CA GLY A 252 -23.34 -8.88 9.69
C GLY A 252 -22.38 -7.95 8.96
N SER A 253 -21.85 -6.95 9.65
CA SER A 253 -20.93 -5.98 9.06
C SER A 253 -19.85 -5.55 10.03
N VAL A 254 -18.77 -5.01 9.47
CA VAL A 254 -17.73 -4.30 10.23
C VAL A 254 -17.35 -3.02 9.48
N SER A 255 -17.26 -1.92 10.23
CA SER A 255 -16.94 -0.61 9.68
C SER A 255 -15.82 0.03 10.48
N ILE A 256 -14.90 0.71 9.80
CA ILE A 256 -14.02 1.67 10.44
C ILE A 256 -14.82 2.95 10.63
N VAL A 257 -14.95 3.42 11.86
CA VAL A 257 -15.74 4.60 12.21
C VAL A 257 -14.83 5.68 12.73
N GLU A 258 -14.89 6.84 12.10
CA GLU A 258 -14.19 8.02 12.55
C GLU A 258 -15.06 8.81 13.54
N PRO A 259 -14.53 9.21 14.70
CA PRO A 259 -15.26 10.12 15.59
C PRO A 259 -15.56 11.41 14.84
N ASN A 260 -16.73 11.99 15.09
CA ASN A 260 -17.18 13.28 14.54
C ASN A 260 -16.27 14.46 14.98
N SER A 261 -14.99 14.42 14.68
CA SER A 261 -14.04 15.51 14.92
C SER A 261 -14.03 16.43 13.72
N LYS A 262 -14.97 17.38 13.71
CA LYS A 262 -14.96 18.47 12.72
C LYS A 262 -13.60 19.17 12.74
N GLY A 263 -12.78 18.97 11.72
CA GLY A 263 -11.61 19.78 11.41
C GLY A 263 -10.24 19.32 11.94
N GLU A 264 -10.13 18.17 12.61
CA GLU A 264 -8.84 17.70 13.16
C GLU A 264 -8.03 16.81 12.19
N ILE A 265 -8.68 16.14 11.27
CA ILE A 265 -8.04 15.23 10.31
C ILE A 265 -8.16 15.82 8.92
N LYS A 266 -7.01 16.09 8.27
CA LYS A 266 -6.95 16.50 6.87
C LYS A 266 -6.64 15.29 5.99
N SER A 267 -7.39 15.13 4.90
CA SER A 267 -7.30 13.99 4.00
C SER A 267 -5.97 13.89 3.24
N ASP A 268 -5.23 14.99 3.12
CA ASP A 268 -3.92 15.04 2.46
C ASP A 268 -2.75 14.57 3.34
N LYS A 269 -2.98 14.37 4.64
CA LYS A 269 -1.93 13.89 5.56
C LYS A 269 -1.75 12.38 5.45
N ILE A 270 -0.50 11.93 5.40
CA ILE A 270 -0.16 10.52 5.25
C ILE A 270 -0.76 9.64 6.36
N ASP A 271 -0.81 10.11 7.61
CA ASP A 271 -1.41 9.38 8.72
C ASP A 271 -2.92 9.15 8.54
N SER A 272 -3.61 10.03 7.83
CA SER A 272 -5.07 9.92 7.61
C SER A 272 -5.45 8.70 6.77
N HIS A 273 -4.54 8.18 5.99
CA HIS A 273 -4.76 7.02 5.11
C HIS A 273 -4.83 5.71 5.90
N THR A 274 -4.15 5.63 7.02
CA THR A 274 -4.01 4.40 7.80
C THR A 274 -4.88 4.39 9.05
N LYS A 275 -5.28 5.57 9.57
CA LYS A 275 -6.07 5.70 10.80
C LYS A 275 -7.39 4.95 10.74
N THR A 276 -7.76 4.36 11.88
CA THR A 276 -8.96 3.56 12.04
C THR A 276 -9.90 4.04 13.14
N SER A 277 -9.42 4.83 14.09
CA SER A 277 -10.17 5.41 15.22
C SER A 277 -10.99 4.42 16.03
N SER A 278 -11.92 3.70 15.42
CA SER A 278 -12.64 2.58 16.05
C SER A 278 -13.22 1.63 15.00
N LEU A 279 -13.46 0.37 15.39
CA LEU A 279 -14.24 -0.60 14.62
C LEU A 279 -15.62 -0.76 15.23
N LEU A 280 -16.65 -0.63 14.40
CA LEU A 280 -18.03 -0.95 14.72
C LEU A 280 -18.39 -2.28 14.08
N ILE A 281 -18.86 -3.24 14.88
CA ILE A 281 -19.22 -4.58 14.44
C ILE A 281 -20.70 -4.79 14.70
N HIS A 282 -21.45 -5.13 13.66
CA HIS A 282 -22.86 -5.49 13.74
C HIS A 282 -23.05 -6.98 13.46
N ASN A 283 -23.84 -7.67 14.29
CA ASN A 283 -24.23 -9.06 14.11
C ASN A 283 -25.68 -9.14 13.64
N GLN A 284 -25.95 -9.90 12.58
CA GLN A 284 -27.26 -10.01 11.96
C GLN A 284 -28.20 -10.98 12.68
N GLU A 285 -27.79 -11.71 13.71
CA GLU A 285 -28.63 -12.70 14.40
C GLU A 285 -29.85 -12.05 15.03
N ARG A 286 -31.01 -12.69 14.83
CA ARG A 286 -32.33 -12.21 15.31
C ARG A 286 -33.03 -13.29 16.06
N ASP A 287 -33.85 -12.89 17.04
CA ASP A 287 -34.76 -13.75 17.76
C ASP A 287 -35.99 -14.13 16.91
N GLU A 288 -36.88 -14.92 17.48
CA GLU A 288 -38.16 -15.36 16.85
C GLU A 288 -39.09 -14.20 16.47
N ASN A 289 -38.95 -13.04 17.09
CA ASN A 289 -39.71 -11.82 16.82
C ASN A 289 -39.02 -10.92 15.78
N GLY A 290 -37.84 -11.32 15.25
CA GLY A 290 -37.06 -10.57 14.27
C GLY A 290 -36.20 -9.47 14.87
N LYS A 291 -36.05 -9.35 16.18
CA LYS A 291 -35.21 -8.38 16.87
C LYS A 291 -33.76 -8.89 16.93
N PHE A 292 -32.79 -8.00 16.75
CA PHE A 292 -31.38 -8.36 16.92
C PHE A 292 -31.10 -8.85 18.35
N ILE A 293 -30.40 -9.98 18.45
CA ILE A 293 -30.08 -10.63 19.73
C ILE A 293 -28.89 -9.91 20.40
N ASN A 294 -27.91 -9.44 19.59
CA ASN A 294 -26.70 -8.84 20.06
C ASN A 294 -26.70 -7.34 19.76
N ASP A 295 -26.21 -6.54 20.72
CA ASP A 295 -25.90 -5.14 20.48
C ASP A 295 -24.62 -5.01 19.64
N ASP A 296 -24.48 -3.87 18.94
CA ASP A 296 -23.29 -3.55 18.19
C ASP A 296 -22.07 -3.43 19.13
N ILE A 297 -20.93 -3.96 18.67
CA ILE A 297 -19.67 -3.93 19.41
C ILE A 297 -18.77 -2.83 18.86
N VAL A 298 -18.30 -1.94 19.72
CA VAL A 298 -17.32 -0.91 19.38
C VAL A 298 -15.95 -1.28 19.95
N ILE A 299 -14.95 -1.39 19.06
CA ILE A 299 -13.57 -1.61 19.44
C ILE A 299 -12.82 -0.30 19.24
N ASN A 300 -12.35 0.28 20.34
CA ASN A 300 -11.58 1.51 20.31
C ASN A 300 -10.11 1.25 19.91
N THR A 301 -9.57 2.04 18.99
CA THR A 301 -8.22 1.90 18.42
C THR A 301 -7.35 3.16 18.61
N LYS A 302 -7.63 3.94 19.67
CA LYS A 302 -6.95 5.23 19.95
C LYS A 302 -5.42 5.14 20.10
N THR A 303 -4.87 3.96 20.35
CA THR A 303 -3.42 3.73 20.52
C THR A 303 -2.80 3.08 19.26
N GLU A 304 -3.34 3.37 18.09
CA GLU A 304 -2.80 2.85 16.85
C GLU A 304 -1.45 3.50 16.49
N PRO A 305 -0.56 2.78 15.80
CA PRO A 305 0.75 3.29 15.41
C PRO A 305 0.63 4.45 14.41
N ASP A 306 1.55 5.40 14.51
CA ASP A 306 1.73 6.42 13.48
C ASP A 306 2.43 5.84 12.23
N HIS A 307 2.57 6.65 11.18
CA HIS A 307 3.18 6.21 9.94
C HIS A 307 4.64 5.72 10.10
N LEU A 308 5.44 6.37 10.96
CA LEU A 308 6.83 5.94 11.19
C LEU A 308 6.91 4.62 11.96
N GLU A 309 6.01 4.40 12.90
CA GLU A 309 5.86 3.14 13.61
C GLU A 309 5.37 2.03 12.67
N LEU A 310 4.49 2.34 11.72
CA LEU A 310 4.07 1.38 10.69
C LEU A 310 5.24 0.99 9.78
N CYS A 311 6.04 1.94 9.31
CA CYS A 311 7.28 1.64 8.58
C CYS A 311 8.22 0.74 9.40
N LEU A 312 8.31 0.97 10.71
CA LEU A 312 9.10 0.10 11.61
C LEU A 312 8.54 -1.32 11.66
N LEU A 313 7.21 -1.49 11.68
CA LEU A 313 6.57 -2.80 11.65
C LEU A 313 6.80 -3.53 10.32
N GLU A 314 6.79 -2.81 9.19
CA GLU A 314 7.15 -3.39 7.88
C GLU A 314 8.58 -3.93 7.87
N GLN A 315 9.54 -3.15 8.39
CA GLN A 315 10.94 -3.58 8.39
C GLN A 315 11.21 -4.71 9.41
N LYS A 316 10.48 -4.76 10.52
CA LYS A 316 10.49 -5.92 11.41
C LYS A 316 9.93 -7.18 10.74
N HIS A 317 8.88 -7.03 9.92
CA HIS A 317 8.35 -8.13 9.13
C HIS A 317 9.36 -8.62 8.08
N LEU A 318 10.04 -7.72 7.37
CA LEU A 318 11.11 -8.08 6.45
C LEU A 318 12.21 -8.90 7.17
N LEU A 319 12.61 -8.45 8.36
CA LEU A 319 13.60 -9.16 9.17
C LEU A 319 13.11 -10.57 9.51
N ASP A 320 11.86 -10.71 9.94
CA ASP A 320 11.24 -11.98 10.31
C ASP A 320 11.17 -12.94 9.11
N VAL A 321 10.73 -12.44 7.94
CA VAL A 321 10.70 -13.19 6.68
C VAL A 321 12.07 -13.73 6.30
N ILE A 322 13.13 -12.94 6.48
CA ILE A 322 14.50 -13.34 6.12
C ILE A 322 15.07 -14.32 7.16
N GLN A 323 14.91 -14.03 8.47
CA GLN A 323 15.51 -14.82 9.54
C GLN A 323 14.87 -16.20 9.70
N ASN A 324 13.56 -16.28 9.54
CA ASN A 324 12.78 -17.49 9.72
C ASN A 324 12.43 -18.18 8.40
N ASP A 325 12.98 -17.69 7.28
CA ASP A 325 12.74 -18.21 5.91
C ASP A 325 11.24 -18.39 5.60
N LEU A 326 10.42 -17.43 6.02
CA LEU A 326 8.97 -17.53 5.88
C LEU A 326 8.55 -17.67 4.41
N ASP A 327 7.52 -18.46 4.18
CA ASP A 327 6.85 -18.53 2.88
C ASP A 327 6.04 -17.26 2.67
N ILE A 328 6.25 -16.60 1.53
CA ILE A 328 5.60 -15.35 1.12
C ILE A 328 4.82 -15.48 -0.20
N ASP A 329 4.68 -16.67 -0.74
CA ASP A 329 4.04 -16.89 -2.05
C ASP A 329 2.60 -16.39 -2.04
N SER A 330 1.83 -16.66 -0.98
CA SER A 330 0.46 -16.15 -0.85
C SER A 330 0.41 -14.61 -0.80
N ASP A 331 1.39 -13.97 -0.16
CA ASP A 331 1.47 -12.52 -0.09
C ASP A 331 1.78 -11.90 -1.45
N LEU A 332 2.65 -12.55 -2.24
CA LEU A 332 2.98 -12.13 -3.60
C LEU A 332 1.82 -12.37 -4.59
N ASP A 333 1.04 -13.44 -4.40
CA ASP A 333 -0.19 -13.68 -5.18
C ASP A 333 -1.23 -12.58 -4.95
N ASP A 334 -1.40 -12.12 -3.71
CA ASP A 334 -2.27 -10.98 -3.38
C ASP A 334 -1.72 -9.66 -3.96
N VAL A 335 -0.38 -9.46 -3.99
CA VAL A 335 0.27 -8.32 -4.67
C VAL A 335 -0.06 -8.32 -6.17
N ILE A 336 0.10 -9.43 -6.85
CA ILE A 336 -0.23 -9.55 -8.29
C ILE A 336 -1.72 -9.34 -8.51
N SER A 337 -2.58 -9.91 -7.67
CA SER A 337 -4.04 -9.75 -7.79
C SER A 337 -4.46 -8.29 -7.62
N SER A 338 -3.93 -7.59 -6.64
CA SER A 338 -4.22 -6.17 -6.42
C SER A 338 -3.75 -5.29 -7.58
N MET A 339 -2.55 -5.54 -8.11
CA MET A 339 -2.05 -4.85 -9.31
C MET A 339 -2.93 -5.11 -10.53
N LYS A 340 -3.31 -6.37 -10.77
CA LYS A 340 -4.23 -6.74 -11.87
C LYS A 340 -5.56 -5.97 -11.79
N ILE A 341 -6.12 -5.81 -10.58
CA ILE A 341 -7.38 -5.08 -10.37
C ILE A 341 -7.22 -3.61 -10.74
N VAL A 342 -6.21 -2.91 -10.22
CA VAL A 342 -6.05 -1.46 -10.45
C VAL A 342 -5.65 -1.13 -11.89
N LEU A 343 -4.84 -1.97 -12.52
CA LEU A 343 -4.49 -1.82 -13.94
C LEU A 343 -5.68 -2.14 -14.86
N ALA A 344 -6.51 -3.13 -14.50
CA ALA A 344 -7.76 -3.39 -15.20
C ALA A 344 -8.76 -2.23 -15.05
N ALA A 345 -8.76 -1.53 -13.90
CA ALA A 345 -9.57 -0.34 -13.70
C ALA A 345 -9.14 0.80 -14.64
N ASP A 346 -7.86 1.11 -14.75
CA ASP A 346 -7.35 2.08 -15.71
C ASP A 346 -7.73 1.71 -17.16
N LYS A 347 -7.63 0.44 -17.53
CA LYS A 347 -8.05 -0.06 -18.84
C LYS A 347 -9.55 0.09 -19.04
N SER A 348 -10.36 -0.15 -18.00
CA SER A 348 -11.82 0.03 -18.04
C SER A 348 -12.20 1.49 -18.25
N ILE A 349 -11.57 2.42 -17.54
CA ILE A 349 -11.76 3.87 -17.70
C ILE A 349 -11.44 4.30 -19.13
N LYS A 350 -10.28 3.91 -19.65
CA LYS A 350 -9.85 4.28 -21.02
C LYS A 350 -10.74 3.70 -22.11
N SER A 351 -11.26 2.49 -21.93
CA SER A 351 -12.08 1.80 -22.94
C SER A 351 -13.58 2.04 -22.80
N GLY A 352 -14.06 2.53 -21.65
CA GLY A 352 -15.47 2.60 -21.30
C GLY A 352 -16.16 1.23 -21.18
N LYS A 353 -15.39 0.15 -20.97
CA LYS A 353 -15.90 -1.22 -20.97
C LYS A 353 -15.43 -1.97 -19.71
N GLN A 354 -16.22 -2.96 -19.31
CA GLN A 354 -15.79 -3.95 -18.33
C GLN A 354 -14.55 -4.70 -18.82
N VAL A 355 -13.59 -4.91 -17.92
CA VAL A 355 -12.34 -5.63 -18.19
C VAL A 355 -12.27 -6.91 -17.37
N LYS A 356 -12.02 -8.04 -18.02
CA LYS A 356 -11.74 -9.30 -17.33
C LYS A 356 -10.35 -9.22 -16.71
N VAL A 357 -10.22 -9.63 -15.47
CA VAL A 357 -8.94 -9.76 -14.78
C VAL A 357 -8.38 -11.14 -15.12
N LEU A 358 -7.24 -11.18 -15.80
CA LEU A 358 -6.60 -12.41 -16.28
C LEU A 358 -5.38 -12.77 -15.43
#